data_66de3ed957515c60a1b7b17811b3615b
#
_entry.id   66de3ed957515c60a1b7b17811b3615b
#
_cell.length_a   1.000
_cell.length_b   1.000
_cell.length_c   1.000
_cell.angle_alpha   90.00
_cell.angle_beta   90.00
_cell.angle_gamma   90.00
#
_symmetry.space_group_name_H-M   'P 1'
#
loop_
_entity.id
_entity.type
_entity.pdbx_description
1 polymer ?
#
loop_
_entity_poly.entity_id
_entity_poly.type
_entity_poly.pdbx_seq_one_letter_code
_entity_poly.pdbx_strand_id
1 'polypeptide(L)'
;CVKIAYCLERYIYSKADNVVFSMPGAVNYVRENGWDSDQGGTIDLNKLHYINNGIDLSEFNVNMQRYKIEDFDLANDKTFNIIYLGSIRLANNLKLLIDSAKILQNNSVQVLIYGDGEDRAFLEHYCEEQQITNVKFKAKWTSPEYVPYILSKADVNALNYSTNFGKYGGSMNKMFLGLASGKPLCCNVGMPYSIILEEGVGIDCKLTDPQDYAAAILSLKNLPSDEYQTIC
;
A
#
# COMPACT_ATOMS: atom_id res chain seq x y z
N CYS A 1 -1.89 28.83 5.18
CA CYS A 1 -1.14 28.07 4.13
C CYS A 1 -2.07 27.19 3.28
N VAL A 2 -2.92 26.33 3.84
CA VAL A 2 -3.76 25.40 3.05
C VAL A 2 -4.69 26.12 2.07
N LYS A 3 -5.43 27.15 2.50
CA LYS A 3 -6.33 27.93 1.62
C LYS A 3 -5.60 28.55 0.42
N ILE A 4 -4.37 29.01 0.62
CA ILE A 4 -3.58 29.59 -0.48
C ILE A 4 -3.20 28.49 -1.49
N ALA A 5 -2.82 27.29 -1.02
CA ALA A 5 -2.53 26.15 -1.88
C ALA A 5 -3.74 25.76 -2.74
N TYR A 6 -4.93 25.67 -2.16
CA TYR A 6 -6.18 25.39 -2.89
C TYR A 6 -6.50 26.48 -3.94
N CYS A 7 -6.30 27.76 -3.60
CA CYS A 7 -6.50 28.83 -4.58
C CYS A 7 -5.53 28.75 -5.75
N LEU A 8 -4.27 28.44 -5.47
CA LEU A 8 -3.24 28.28 -6.50
C LEU A 8 -3.52 27.05 -7.37
N GLU A 9 -3.85 25.93 -6.78
CA GLU A 9 -4.23 24.70 -7.46
C GLU A 9 -5.41 24.93 -8.42
N ARG A 10 -6.50 25.51 -7.91
CA ARG A 10 -7.65 25.89 -8.74
C ARG A 10 -7.26 26.79 -9.91
N TYR A 11 -6.41 27.80 -9.65
CA TYR A 11 -5.93 28.70 -10.70
C TYR A 11 -5.14 27.96 -11.78
N ILE A 12 -4.20 27.09 -11.39
CA ILE A 12 -3.40 26.29 -12.31
C ILE A 12 -4.31 25.41 -13.17
N TYR A 13 -5.24 24.67 -12.55
CA TYR A 13 -6.17 23.79 -13.28
C TYR A 13 -7.07 24.60 -14.23
N SER A 14 -7.49 25.81 -13.85
CA SER A 14 -8.30 26.67 -14.73
C SER A 14 -7.56 27.14 -15.98
N LYS A 15 -6.22 27.28 -15.91
CA LYS A 15 -5.36 27.80 -17.00
C LYS A 15 -4.73 26.71 -17.85
N ALA A 16 -4.58 25.50 -17.34
CA ALA A 16 -4.02 24.39 -18.09
C ALA A 16 -4.95 23.96 -19.23
N ASP A 17 -4.38 23.56 -20.36
CA ASP A 17 -5.13 22.97 -21.48
C ASP A 17 -5.64 21.58 -21.12
N ASN A 18 -4.81 20.77 -20.43
CA ASN A 18 -5.14 19.46 -19.91
C ASN A 18 -4.56 19.31 -18.49
N VAL A 19 -5.29 18.58 -17.63
CA VAL A 19 -4.85 18.25 -16.27
C VAL A 19 -4.86 16.74 -16.12
N VAL A 20 -3.71 16.17 -15.80
CA VAL A 20 -3.57 14.72 -15.57
C VAL A 20 -3.54 14.46 -14.09
N PHE A 21 -4.40 13.55 -13.64
CA PHE A 21 -4.43 13.04 -12.27
C PHE A 21 -3.99 11.58 -12.25
N SER A 22 -3.24 11.21 -11.24
CA SER A 22 -2.94 9.79 -10.96
C SER A 22 -3.98 9.13 -10.05
N MET A 23 -4.98 9.88 -9.57
CA MET A 23 -6.10 9.34 -8.78
C MET A 23 -7.39 9.27 -9.61
N PRO A 24 -8.11 8.13 -9.60
CA PRO A 24 -9.30 7.95 -10.45
C PRO A 24 -10.46 8.87 -10.07
N GLY A 25 -10.59 9.27 -8.81
CA GLY A 25 -11.63 10.17 -8.32
C GLY A 25 -11.40 11.67 -8.58
N ALA A 26 -10.55 12.03 -9.53
CA ALA A 26 -10.20 13.43 -9.85
C ALA A 26 -11.41 14.32 -10.16
N VAL A 27 -12.37 13.80 -10.90
CA VAL A 27 -13.62 14.54 -11.22
C VAL A 27 -14.40 14.85 -9.93
N ASN A 28 -14.52 13.88 -9.03
CA ASN A 28 -15.18 14.07 -7.74
C ASN A 28 -14.43 15.08 -6.87
N TYR A 29 -13.09 15.05 -6.89
CA TYR A 29 -12.26 16.04 -6.20
C TYR A 29 -12.56 17.47 -6.68
N VAL A 30 -12.63 17.69 -7.98
CA VAL A 30 -12.92 19.01 -8.57
C VAL A 30 -14.35 19.45 -8.24
N ARG A 31 -15.33 18.55 -8.32
CA ARG A 31 -16.73 18.84 -7.99
C ARG A 31 -16.94 19.18 -6.52
N GLU A 32 -16.41 18.39 -5.61
CA GLU A 32 -16.54 18.60 -4.17
C GLU A 32 -15.90 19.91 -3.70
N ASN A 33 -14.89 20.39 -4.41
CA ASN A 33 -14.29 21.71 -4.14
C ASN A 33 -15.08 22.86 -4.79
N GLY A 34 -16.17 22.62 -5.53
CA GLY A 34 -16.95 23.63 -6.21
C GLY A 34 -16.19 24.31 -7.36
N TRP A 35 -15.30 23.59 -8.03
CA TRP A 35 -14.46 24.13 -9.10
C TRP A 35 -14.98 23.79 -10.50
N ASP A 36 -15.93 22.89 -10.61
CA ASP A 36 -16.57 22.43 -11.85
C ASP A 36 -17.33 23.56 -12.55
N SER A 37 -17.05 23.79 -13.83
CA SER A 37 -17.70 24.83 -14.65
C SER A 37 -19.20 24.63 -14.78
N ASP A 38 -19.68 23.39 -14.79
CA ASP A 38 -21.10 23.07 -14.88
C ASP A 38 -21.87 23.44 -13.61
N GLN A 39 -21.13 23.64 -12.48
CA GLN A 39 -21.66 24.08 -11.19
C GLN A 39 -21.26 25.52 -10.85
N GLY A 40 -20.89 26.31 -11.84
CA GLY A 40 -20.49 27.72 -11.66
C GLY A 40 -19.03 27.92 -11.25
N GLY A 41 -18.21 26.89 -11.29
CA GLY A 41 -16.76 26.98 -11.12
C GLY A 41 -16.03 27.47 -12.38
N THR A 42 -14.75 27.16 -12.48
CA THR A 42 -13.88 27.65 -13.57
C THR A 42 -13.16 26.52 -14.32
N ILE A 43 -13.36 25.26 -13.94
CA ILE A 43 -12.65 24.12 -14.51
C ILE A 43 -13.61 23.30 -15.35
N ASP A 44 -13.31 23.21 -16.65
CA ASP A 44 -13.99 22.27 -17.56
C ASP A 44 -13.52 20.86 -17.26
N LEU A 45 -14.44 19.95 -16.94
CA LEU A 45 -14.13 18.56 -16.61
C LEU A 45 -13.58 17.77 -17.79
N ASN A 46 -13.87 18.16 -19.03
CA ASN A 46 -13.38 17.49 -20.24
C ASN A 46 -11.86 17.54 -20.38
N LYS A 47 -11.20 18.45 -19.70
CA LYS A 47 -9.73 18.55 -19.70
C LYS A 47 -9.06 17.76 -18.58
N LEU A 48 -9.83 17.07 -17.72
CA LEU A 48 -9.33 16.22 -16.67
C LEU A 48 -9.11 14.80 -17.19
N HIS A 49 -7.89 14.31 -17.10
CA HIS A 49 -7.52 12.98 -17.56
C HIS A 49 -6.98 12.16 -16.39
N TYR A 50 -7.40 10.91 -16.30
CA TYR A 50 -6.83 9.94 -15.36
C TYR A 50 -5.76 9.12 -16.07
N ILE A 51 -4.54 9.15 -15.55
CA ILE A 51 -3.44 8.30 -15.98
C ILE A 51 -2.83 7.68 -14.73
N ASN A 52 -2.99 6.38 -14.59
CA ASN A 52 -2.46 5.63 -13.45
C ASN A 52 -0.92 5.55 -13.51
N ASN A 53 -0.28 5.37 -12.35
CA ASN A 53 1.10 4.91 -12.33
C ASN A 53 1.17 3.49 -12.89
N GLY A 54 2.35 3.07 -13.22
CA GLY A 54 2.61 1.73 -13.75
C GLY A 54 3.97 1.23 -13.32
N ILE A 55 4.32 0.05 -13.82
CA ILE A 55 5.61 -0.56 -13.60
C ILE A 55 6.05 -1.26 -14.89
N ASP A 56 7.34 -1.24 -15.18
CA ASP A 56 7.93 -2.06 -16.22
C ASP A 56 8.06 -3.51 -15.73
N LEU A 57 7.14 -4.36 -16.17
CA LEU A 57 7.11 -5.78 -15.79
C LEU A 57 8.32 -6.54 -16.30
N SER A 58 8.92 -6.13 -17.44
CA SER A 58 10.10 -6.78 -17.99
C SER A 58 11.30 -6.55 -17.10
N GLU A 59 11.52 -5.31 -16.69
CA GLU A 59 12.57 -4.95 -15.73
C GLU A 59 12.32 -5.60 -14.36
N PHE A 60 11.08 -5.56 -13.87
CA PHE A 60 10.70 -6.20 -12.60
C PHE A 60 11.07 -7.69 -12.59
N ASN A 61 10.71 -8.44 -13.64
CA ASN A 61 10.97 -9.87 -13.72
C ASN A 61 12.48 -10.19 -13.86
N VAL A 62 13.22 -9.40 -14.62
CA VAL A 62 14.67 -9.53 -14.71
C VAL A 62 15.32 -9.30 -13.36
N ASN A 63 14.94 -8.24 -12.66
CA ASN A 63 15.49 -7.91 -11.36
C ASN A 63 15.14 -8.98 -10.31
N MET A 64 13.91 -9.48 -10.29
CA MET A 64 13.46 -10.54 -9.38
C MET A 64 14.31 -11.83 -9.51
N GLN A 65 14.75 -12.16 -10.70
CA GLN A 65 15.59 -13.35 -10.94
C GLN A 65 17.06 -13.10 -10.63
N ARG A 66 17.55 -11.91 -10.93
CA ARG A 66 18.98 -11.56 -10.88
C ARG A 66 19.45 -11.12 -9.50
N TYR A 67 18.64 -10.32 -8.80
CA TYR A 67 19.03 -9.68 -7.55
C TYR A 67 18.32 -10.35 -6.34
N LYS A 68 18.97 -11.38 -5.79
CA LYS A 68 18.46 -12.16 -4.67
C LYS A 68 19.14 -11.75 -3.38
N ILE A 69 18.42 -11.82 -2.27
CA ILE A 69 18.91 -11.58 -0.92
C ILE A 69 18.89 -12.90 -0.17
N GLU A 70 20.01 -13.24 0.46
CA GLU A 70 20.08 -14.32 1.44
C GLU A 70 19.58 -13.80 2.78
N ASP A 71 18.34 -14.13 3.12
CA ASP A 71 17.67 -13.74 4.35
C ASP A 71 16.88 -14.94 4.88
N PHE A 72 17.24 -15.37 6.09
CA PHE A 72 16.62 -16.55 6.70
C PHE A 72 15.11 -16.38 6.89
N ASP A 73 14.65 -15.19 7.26
CA ASP A 73 13.21 -14.94 7.48
C ASP A 73 12.44 -14.94 6.16
N LEU A 74 13.04 -14.41 5.06
CA LEU A 74 12.44 -14.47 3.72
C LEU A 74 12.38 -15.89 3.14
N ALA A 75 13.33 -16.73 3.53
CA ALA A 75 13.41 -18.11 3.08
C ALA A 75 12.59 -19.08 3.93
N ASN A 76 11.94 -18.60 5.00
CA ASN A 76 11.20 -19.44 5.92
C ASN A 76 9.80 -19.75 5.38
N ASP A 77 9.63 -20.92 4.81
CA ASP A 77 8.37 -21.48 4.26
C ASP A 77 7.40 -22.02 5.31
N LYS A 78 7.81 -22.04 6.60
CA LYS A 78 6.96 -22.49 7.73
C LYS A 78 6.09 -21.37 8.31
N THR A 79 6.34 -20.14 7.93
CA THR A 79 5.58 -18.97 8.37
C THR A 79 4.89 -18.31 7.20
N PHE A 80 3.69 -17.79 7.45
CA PHE A 80 2.99 -16.92 6.50
C PHE A 80 3.58 -15.51 6.57
N ASN A 81 4.25 -15.12 5.51
CA ASN A 81 5.07 -13.92 5.46
C ASN A 81 4.29 -12.72 4.95
N ILE A 82 4.07 -11.73 5.81
CA ILE A 82 3.54 -10.43 5.43
C ILE A 82 4.70 -9.48 5.24
N ILE A 83 4.83 -8.90 4.05
CA ILE A 83 5.90 -7.94 3.77
C ILE A 83 5.34 -6.54 3.65
N TYR A 84 5.88 -5.62 4.44
CA TYR A 84 5.75 -4.19 4.24
C TYR A 84 7.08 -3.64 3.73
N LEU A 85 7.04 -2.90 2.62
CA LEU A 85 8.22 -2.24 2.06
C LEU A 85 7.90 -0.76 1.80
N GLY A 86 8.60 0.15 2.48
CA GLY A 86 8.42 1.58 2.29
C GLY A 86 8.82 2.44 3.49
N SER A 87 8.43 3.72 3.46
CA SER A 87 8.72 4.66 4.54
C SER A 87 7.95 4.30 5.82
N ILE A 88 8.60 4.48 6.96
CA ILE A 88 8.05 4.22 8.30
C ILE A 88 7.72 5.56 8.96
N ARG A 89 6.51 6.06 8.70
CA ARG A 89 6.04 7.37 9.16
C ARG A 89 4.61 7.28 9.66
N LEU A 90 4.18 8.25 10.44
CA LEU A 90 2.81 8.37 10.96
C LEU A 90 1.74 8.18 9.86
N ALA A 91 1.98 8.71 8.66
CA ALA A 91 1.07 8.57 7.53
C ALA A 91 0.90 7.11 7.05
N ASN A 92 1.80 6.20 7.42
CA ASN A 92 1.73 4.79 7.07
C ASN A 92 1.09 3.91 8.17
N ASN A 93 0.85 4.46 9.36
CA ASN A 93 0.17 3.79 10.48
C ASN A 93 0.61 2.32 10.72
N LEU A 94 1.93 2.08 10.73
CA LEU A 94 2.46 0.71 10.90
C LEU A 94 2.18 0.13 12.28
N LYS A 95 1.91 0.98 13.28
CA LYS A 95 1.51 0.49 14.60
C LYS A 95 0.29 -0.42 14.54
N LEU A 96 -0.68 -0.11 13.69
CA LEU A 96 -1.87 -0.94 13.48
C LEU A 96 -1.50 -2.33 12.94
N LEU A 97 -0.60 -2.41 11.95
CA LEU A 97 -0.11 -3.69 11.42
C LEU A 97 0.67 -4.48 12.49
N ILE A 98 1.48 -3.82 13.30
CA ILE A 98 2.24 -4.42 14.40
C ILE A 98 1.31 -4.96 15.49
N ASP A 99 0.29 -4.19 15.88
CA ASP A 99 -0.70 -4.62 16.86
C ASP A 99 -1.49 -5.84 16.36
N SER A 100 -1.83 -5.88 15.06
CA SER A 100 -2.46 -7.07 14.46
C SER A 100 -1.51 -8.28 14.44
N ALA A 101 -0.22 -8.07 14.17
CA ALA A 101 0.79 -9.12 14.24
C ALA A 101 0.91 -9.70 15.65
N LYS A 102 0.81 -8.86 16.71
CA LYS A 102 0.79 -9.32 18.10
C LYS A 102 -0.32 -10.33 18.35
N ILE A 103 -1.52 -10.10 17.82
CA ILE A 103 -2.66 -11.03 17.92
C ILE A 103 -2.34 -12.36 17.23
N LEU A 104 -1.55 -12.31 16.16
CA LEU A 104 -1.21 -13.45 15.30
C LEU A 104 0.05 -14.22 15.71
N GLN A 105 0.68 -13.92 16.85
CA GLN A 105 1.95 -14.54 17.24
C GLN A 105 1.92 -16.08 17.28
N ASN A 106 0.77 -16.67 17.63
CA ASN A 106 0.60 -18.11 17.71
C ASN A 106 0.04 -18.75 16.43
N ASN A 107 -0.09 -18.00 15.35
CA ASN A 107 -0.72 -18.44 14.10
C ASN A 107 0.29 -18.75 12.98
N SER A 108 1.58 -18.90 13.29
CA SER A 108 2.65 -19.05 12.27
C SER A 108 2.59 -17.93 11.22
N VAL A 109 2.44 -16.70 11.68
CA VAL A 109 2.45 -15.48 10.85
C VAL A 109 3.61 -14.62 11.30
N GLN A 110 4.38 -14.09 10.36
CA GLN A 110 5.39 -13.06 10.65
C GLN A 110 5.23 -11.84 9.74
N VAL A 111 5.64 -10.69 10.24
CA VAL A 111 5.66 -9.42 9.51
C VAL A 111 7.10 -8.98 9.33
N LEU A 112 7.51 -8.80 8.08
CA LEU A 112 8.83 -8.32 7.70
C LEU A 112 8.71 -6.88 7.21
N ILE A 113 9.36 -5.93 7.91
CA ILE A 113 9.26 -4.50 7.64
C ILE A 113 10.59 -4.00 7.07
N TYR A 114 10.58 -3.69 5.77
CA TYR A 114 11.70 -3.08 5.06
C TYR A 114 11.50 -1.58 4.91
N GLY A 115 12.51 -0.80 5.25
CA GLY A 115 12.51 0.64 5.09
C GLY A 115 12.92 1.41 6.34
N ASP A 116 12.86 2.74 6.27
CA ASP A 116 13.24 3.65 7.34
C ASP A 116 12.25 4.81 7.45
N GLY A 117 12.37 5.59 8.52
CA GLY A 117 11.57 6.77 8.77
C GLY A 117 11.54 7.15 10.24
N GLU A 118 10.89 8.26 10.52
CA GLU A 118 10.86 8.89 11.85
C GLU A 118 10.25 8.00 12.95
N ASP A 119 9.30 7.13 12.60
CA ASP A 119 8.63 6.26 13.58
C ASP A 119 9.36 4.92 13.80
N ARG A 120 10.41 4.60 13.02
CA ARG A 120 11.04 3.27 13.08
C ARG A 120 11.56 2.93 14.47
N ALA A 121 12.38 3.80 15.05
CA ALA A 121 12.99 3.55 16.37
C ALA A 121 11.92 3.39 17.47
N PHE A 122 10.84 4.18 17.40
CA PHE A 122 9.71 4.05 18.31
C PHE A 122 9.03 2.69 18.16
N LEU A 123 8.78 2.25 16.92
CA LEU A 123 8.09 0.98 16.66
C LEU A 123 8.95 -0.24 16.98
N GLU A 124 10.28 -0.19 16.77
CA GLU A 124 11.22 -1.22 17.21
C GLU A 124 11.15 -1.37 18.74
N HIS A 125 11.27 -0.27 19.48
CA HIS A 125 11.19 -0.27 20.94
C HIS A 125 9.79 -0.74 21.44
N TYR A 126 8.73 -0.31 20.78
CA TYR A 126 7.37 -0.76 21.07
C TYR A 126 7.23 -2.28 20.95
N CYS A 127 7.83 -2.89 19.91
CA CYS A 127 7.80 -4.35 19.76
C CYS A 127 8.54 -5.06 20.91
N GLU A 128 9.66 -4.52 21.38
CA GLU A 128 10.41 -5.05 22.52
C GLU A 128 9.58 -4.96 23.81
N GLU A 129 9.07 -3.78 24.15
CA GLU A 129 8.23 -3.55 25.35
C GLU A 129 6.98 -4.44 25.38
N GLN A 130 6.33 -4.61 24.22
CA GLN A 130 5.11 -5.40 24.08
C GLN A 130 5.36 -6.90 23.84
N GLN A 131 6.64 -7.32 23.82
CA GLN A 131 7.07 -8.71 23.57
C GLN A 131 6.51 -9.28 22.25
N ILE A 132 6.50 -8.46 21.19
CA ILE A 132 6.05 -8.84 19.86
C ILE A 132 7.22 -9.48 19.13
N THR A 133 7.21 -10.80 18.99
CA THR A 133 8.34 -11.58 18.48
C THR A 133 8.26 -11.93 17.01
N ASN A 134 7.06 -11.82 16.42
CA ASN A 134 6.77 -12.15 15.02
C ASN A 134 6.82 -10.95 14.07
N VAL A 135 7.30 -9.79 14.54
CA VAL A 135 7.62 -8.62 13.70
C VAL A 135 9.14 -8.49 13.60
N LYS A 136 9.65 -8.36 12.40
CA LYS A 136 11.09 -8.22 12.12
C LYS A 136 11.35 -6.96 11.30
N PHE A 137 12.08 -6.02 11.86
CA PHE A 137 12.58 -4.87 11.12
C PHE A 137 13.83 -5.26 10.35
N LYS A 138 13.75 -5.13 9.04
CA LYS A 138 14.80 -5.50 8.09
C LYS A 138 15.64 -4.28 7.67
N ALA A 139 16.30 -4.36 6.52
CA ALA A 139 17.13 -3.28 6.02
C ALA A 139 16.41 -1.92 5.99
N LYS A 140 17.07 -0.88 6.50
CA LYS A 140 16.58 0.51 6.47
C LYS A 140 16.48 1.03 5.04
N TRP A 141 17.42 0.64 4.22
CA TRP A 141 17.46 0.97 2.81
C TRP A 141 17.69 -0.30 1.99
N THR A 142 16.96 -0.39 0.89
CA THR A 142 17.05 -1.49 -0.07
C THR A 142 17.16 -0.87 -1.46
N SER A 143 18.18 -1.27 -2.21
CA SER A 143 18.34 -0.83 -3.59
C SER A 143 17.15 -1.32 -4.43
N PRO A 144 16.61 -0.48 -5.33
CA PRO A 144 15.37 -0.76 -6.06
C PRO A 144 15.38 -2.11 -6.82
N GLU A 145 16.53 -2.54 -7.31
CA GLU A 145 16.67 -3.80 -8.05
C GLU A 145 16.42 -5.06 -7.19
N TYR A 146 16.54 -4.98 -5.85
CA TYR A 146 16.24 -6.09 -4.95
C TYR A 146 14.77 -6.16 -4.51
N VAL A 147 14.03 -5.07 -4.70
CA VAL A 147 12.62 -4.97 -4.28
C VAL A 147 11.75 -6.05 -4.91
N PRO A 148 11.86 -6.35 -6.21
CA PRO A 148 11.08 -7.42 -6.84
C PRO A 148 11.24 -8.77 -6.16
N TYR A 149 12.46 -9.14 -5.82
CA TYR A 149 12.74 -10.41 -5.14
C TYR A 149 12.12 -10.45 -3.74
N ILE A 150 12.28 -9.37 -2.95
CA ILE A 150 11.70 -9.31 -1.60
C ILE A 150 10.18 -9.48 -1.66
N LEU A 151 9.50 -8.69 -2.51
CA LEU A 151 8.04 -8.73 -2.61
C LEU A 151 7.52 -10.08 -3.13
N SER A 152 8.27 -10.76 -4.00
CA SER A 152 7.91 -12.10 -4.49
C SER A 152 7.97 -13.19 -3.41
N LYS A 153 8.65 -12.93 -2.27
CA LYS A 153 8.74 -13.86 -1.14
C LYS A 153 7.64 -13.66 -0.09
N ALA A 154 6.79 -12.67 -0.29
CA ALA A 154 5.62 -12.50 0.54
C ALA A 154 4.58 -13.61 0.28
N ASP A 155 3.80 -13.94 1.29
CA ASP A 155 2.49 -14.53 1.11
C ASP A 155 1.44 -13.43 0.95
N VAL A 156 1.66 -12.25 1.56
CA VAL A 156 0.86 -11.04 1.38
C VAL A 156 1.75 -9.81 1.44
N ASN A 157 1.58 -8.88 0.50
CA ASN A 157 2.20 -7.56 0.55
C ASN A 157 1.25 -6.56 1.23
N ALA A 158 1.70 -5.95 2.33
CA ALA A 158 0.90 -5.00 3.10
C ALA A 158 1.02 -3.58 2.57
N LEU A 159 -0.14 -2.94 2.37
CA LEU A 159 -0.27 -1.52 2.02
C LEU A 159 -0.94 -0.78 3.17
N ASN A 160 -0.13 -0.13 4.00
CA ASN A 160 -0.59 0.56 5.19
C ASN A 160 -0.56 2.07 5.03
N TYR A 161 -1.67 2.72 5.44
CA TYR A 161 -1.82 4.16 5.44
C TYR A 161 -2.72 4.61 6.60
N SER A 162 -2.66 5.91 6.93
CA SER A 162 -3.60 6.53 7.86
C SER A 162 -5.01 6.59 7.24
N THR A 163 -6.04 6.63 8.08
CA THR A 163 -7.45 6.50 7.71
C THR A 163 -8.00 7.54 6.74
N ASN A 164 -7.31 8.67 6.55
CA ASN A 164 -7.74 9.74 5.64
C ASN A 164 -7.07 9.67 4.26
N PHE A 165 -6.26 8.64 4.04
CA PHE A 165 -5.58 8.45 2.78
C PHE A 165 -6.55 7.86 1.73
N GLY A 166 -6.40 8.27 0.48
CA GLY A 166 -7.08 7.61 -0.64
C GLY A 166 -8.57 7.95 -0.84
N LYS A 167 -9.09 9.06 -0.27
CA LYS A 167 -10.49 9.48 -0.44
C LYS A 167 -10.97 9.49 -1.91
N TYR A 168 -10.08 9.79 -2.84
CA TYR A 168 -10.37 9.85 -4.28
C TYR A 168 -9.69 8.72 -5.06
N GLY A 169 -9.39 7.61 -4.38
CA GLY A 169 -8.55 6.55 -4.89
C GLY A 169 -7.06 6.88 -4.73
N GLY A 170 -6.22 5.98 -5.17
CA GLY A 170 -4.78 6.13 -5.05
C GLY A 170 -4.02 5.42 -6.16
N SER A 171 -2.84 5.93 -6.46
CA SER A 171 -1.92 5.38 -7.45
C SER A 171 -0.50 5.36 -6.87
N MET A 172 -0.30 4.48 -5.88
CA MET A 172 0.95 4.40 -5.14
C MET A 172 1.92 3.42 -5.79
N ASN A 173 3.18 3.82 -6.00
CA ASN A 173 4.21 2.94 -6.58
C ASN A 173 4.31 1.59 -5.88
N LYS A 174 4.22 1.57 -4.53
CA LYS A 174 4.29 0.31 -3.77
C LYS A 174 3.11 -0.64 -4.05
N MET A 175 1.96 -0.12 -4.46
CA MET A 175 0.81 -0.94 -4.88
C MET A 175 1.15 -1.67 -6.18
N PHE A 176 1.68 -0.96 -7.19
CA PHE A 176 2.06 -1.58 -8.47
C PHE A 176 3.23 -2.54 -8.34
N LEU A 177 4.20 -2.24 -7.47
CA LEU A 177 5.27 -3.18 -7.13
C LEU A 177 4.71 -4.46 -6.48
N GLY A 178 3.75 -4.32 -5.57
CA GLY A 178 3.06 -5.45 -4.96
C GLY A 178 2.27 -6.27 -5.97
N LEU A 179 1.49 -5.63 -6.85
CA LEU A 179 0.77 -6.31 -7.95
C LEU A 179 1.72 -7.08 -8.86
N ALA A 180 2.84 -6.45 -9.28
CA ALA A 180 3.83 -7.08 -10.14
C ALA A 180 4.52 -8.30 -9.50
N SER A 181 4.49 -8.42 -8.17
CA SER A 181 5.07 -9.56 -7.47
C SER A 181 4.27 -10.86 -7.63
N GLY A 182 3.04 -10.78 -8.15
CA GLY A 182 2.12 -11.91 -8.22
C GLY A 182 1.73 -12.44 -6.83
N LYS A 183 1.60 -11.55 -5.86
CA LYS A 183 1.20 -11.89 -4.49
C LYS A 183 0.02 -11.03 -4.04
N PRO A 184 -0.90 -11.59 -3.23
CA PRO A 184 -2.03 -10.84 -2.75
C PRO A 184 -1.62 -9.55 -2.02
N LEU A 185 -2.46 -8.53 -2.13
CA LEU A 185 -2.31 -7.29 -1.39
C LEU A 185 -3.28 -7.22 -0.21
N CYS A 186 -2.83 -6.68 0.91
CA CYS A 186 -3.70 -6.31 2.03
C CYS A 186 -3.56 -4.83 2.30
N CYS A 187 -4.60 -4.05 1.97
CA CYS A 187 -4.67 -2.61 2.18
C CYS A 187 -5.69 -2.28 3.28
N ASN A 188 -5.32 -1.40 4.20
CA ASN A 188 -6.15 -1.05 5.36
C ASN A 188 -7.06 0.16 5.17
N VAL A 189 -7.17 0.70 3.96
CA VAL A 189 -7.84 2.02 3.73
C VAL A 189 -9.30 1.89 3.34
N GLY A 190 -9.65 0.92 2.50
CA GLY A 190 -10.96 0.85 1.85
C GLY A 190 -11.11 1.98 0.84
N MET A 191 -10.21 2.02 -0.13
CA MET A 191 -10.19 3.08 -1.14
C MET A 191 -11.36 2.94 -2.11
N PRO A 192 -12.08 4.03 -2.44
CA PRO A 192 -12.91 4.03 -3.63
C PRO A 192 -12.04 3.82 -4.88
N TYR A 193 -12.58 3.15 -5.89
CA TYR A 193 -11.84 2.79 -7.12
C TYR A 193 -10.59 1.94 -6.85
N SER A 194 -10.72 0.95 -5.96
CA SER A 194 -9.61 0.07 -5.59
C SER A 194 -9.33 -0.96 -6.67
N ILE A 195 -8.20 -0.86 -7.34
CA ILE A 195 -7.75 -1.87 -8.31
C ILE A 195 -7.56 -3.24 -7.64
N ILE A 196 -7.27 -3.29 -6.33
CA ILE A 196 -7.14 -4.55 -5.58
C ILE A 196 -8.47 -5.31 -5.56
N LEU A 197 -9.59 -4.57 -5.38
CA LEU A 197 -10.93 -5.17 -5.37
C LEU A 197 -11.45 -5.40 -6.79
N GLU A 198 -11.20 -4.47 -7.71
CA GLU A 198 -11.63 -4.58 -9.12
C GLU A 198 -11.03 -5.82 -9.80
N GLU A 199 -9.76 -6.11 -9.53
CA GLU A 199 -9.04 -7.26 -10.11
C GLU A 199 -9.11 -8.51 -9.21
N GLY A 200 -9.67 -8.40 -7.99
CA GLY A 200 -9.81 -9.52 -7.07
C GLY A 200 -8.48 -10.06 -6.53
N VAL A 201 -7.46 -9.22 -6.41
CA VAL A 201 -6.07 -9.62 -6.07
C VAL A 201 -5.71 -9.34 -4.60
N GLY A 202 -6.68 -9.34 -3.72
CA GLY A 202 -6.45 -9.15 -2.29
C GLY A 202 -7.59 -8.48 -1.55
N ILE A 203 -7.24 -7.81 -0.45
CA ILE A 203 -8.18 -7.11 0.44
C ILE A 203 -7.85 -5.61 0.44
N ASP A 204 -8.87 -4.79 0.24
CA ASP A 204 -8.82 -3.36 0.52
C ASP A 204 -10.11 -2.96 1.24
N CYS A 205 -10.02 -2.83 2.55
CA CYS A 205 -11.16 -2.44 3.36
C CYS A 205 -10.69 -1.56 4.53
N LYS A 206 -11.62 -0.80 5.11
CA LYS A 206 -11.28 0.10 6.21
C LYS A 206 -10.99 -0.70 7.48
N LEU A 207 -9.71 -1.00 7.70
CA LEU A 207 -9.20 -1.67 8.89
C LEU A 207 -8.62 -0.61 9.84
N THR A 208 -9.31 -0.36 10.93
CA THR A 208 -8.89 0.62 11.96
C THR A 208 -8.66 -0.03 13.31
N ASP A 209 -9.05 -1.28 13.46
CA ASP A 209 -8.89 -2.10 14.64
C ASP A 209 -7.90 -3.25 14.36
N PRO A 210 -6.98 -3.57 15.29
CA PRO A 210 -6.03 -4.65 15.13
C PRO A 210 -6.67 -6.04 14.97
N GLN A 211 -7.84 -6.29 15.58
CA GLN A 211 -8.56 -7.55 15.46
C GLN A 211 -9.12 -7.74 14.06
N ASP A 212 -9.72 -6.68 13.48
CA ASP A 212 -10.23 -6.72 12.11
C ASP A 212 -9.09 -6.93 11.11
N TYR A 213 -7.94 -6.28 11.36
CA TYR A 213 -6.78 -6.47 10.49
C TYR A 213 -6.20 -7.90 10.62
N ALA A 214 -6.10 -8.42 11.83
CA ALA A 214 -5.69 -9.80 12.04
C ALA A 214 -6.64 -10.79 11.36
N ALA A 215 -7.95 -10.56 11.42
CA ALA A 215 -8.95 -11.38 10.75
C ALA A 215 -8.81 -11.32 9.22
N ALA A 216 -8.55 -10.14 8.64
CA ALA A 216 -8.27 -9.98 7.20
C ALA A 216 -7.02 -10.77 6.77
N ILE A 217 -5.94 -10.72 7.55
CA ILE A 217 -4.74 -11.51 7.30
C ILE A 217 -5.04 -13.02 7.36
N LEU A 218 -5.77 -13.47 8.38
CA LEU A 218 -6.13 -14.89 8.53
C LEU A 218 -7.05 -15.37 7.41
N SER A 219 -7.93 -14.52 6.89
CA SER A 219 -8.77 -14.90 5.75
C SER A 219 -7.93 -15.20 4.50
N LEU A 220 -6.89 -14.43 4.21
CA LEU A 220 -5.95 -14.72 3.13
C LEU A 220 -5.11 -15.97 3.40
N LYS A 221 -4.61 -16.11 4.63
CA LYS A 221 -3.81 -17.30 5.04
C LYS A 221 -4.58 -18.60 4.92
N ASN A 222 -5.87 -18.60 5.22
CA ASN A 222 -6.71 -19.79 5.29
C ASN A 222 -7.45 -20.07 3.97
N LEU A 223 -7.20 -19.34 2.91
CA LEU A 223 -7.74 -19.62 1.58
C LEU A 223 -7.31 -21.04 1.14
N PRO A 224 -8.21 -21.79 0.49
CA PRO A 224 -7.82 -22.99 -0.24
C PRO A 224 -6.71 -22.66 -1.25
N SER A 225 -5.82 -23.63 -1.50
CA SER A 225 -4.63 -23.39 -2.34
C SER A 225 -4.97 -22.93 -3.76
N ASP A 226 -6.04 -23.43 -4.34
CA ASP A 226 -6.54 -23.07 -5.65
C ASP A 226 -7.13 -21.65 -5.68
N GLU A 227 -7.88 -21.27 -4.64
CA GLU A 227 -8.37 -19.90 -4.49
C GLU A 227 -7.21 -18.91 -4.27
N TYR A 228 -6.24 -19.26 -3.42
CA TYR A 228 -5.06 -18.43 -3.20
C TYR A 228 -4.25 -18.23 -4.49
N GLN A 229 -4.07 -19.29 -5.30
CA GLN A 229 -3.36 -19.19 -6.58
C GLN A 229 -4.13 -18.33 -7.62
N THR A 230 -5.44 -18.26 -7.52
CA THR A 230 -6.27 -17.43 -8.42
C THR A 230 -6.07 -15.93 -8.17
N ILE A 231 -5.76 -15.54 -6.94
CA ILE A 231 -5.52 -14.15 -6.57
C ILE A 231 -4.04 -13.73 -6.66
N CYS A 232 -3.14 -14.67 -7.00
CA CYS A 232 -1.73 -14.44 -7.31
C CYS A 232 -1.55 -14.16 -8.81
#